data_5d0fda361d7918f865c0dffd4ef757a6
#
_entry.id   5d0fda361d7918f865c0dffd4ef757a6
#
_cell.length_a   1.000
_cell.length_b   1.000
_cell.length_c   1.000
_cell.angle_alpha   90.00
_cell.angle_beta   90.00
_cell.angle_gamma   90.00
#
_symmetry.space_group_name_H-M   'P 1'
#
loop_
_entity.id
_entity.type
_entity.pdbx_description
1 polymer ?
#
loop_
_entity_poly.entity_id
_entity_poly.type
_entity_poly.pdbx_seq_one_letter_code
_entity_poly.pdbx_strand_id
1 'polypeptide(L)'
;MLDKKFIYYGVMAFFWFLLSLRIYPSSLEKSIIDSAKIFFGSGLYALGLTIIVNGLKFRFTKRYLSREQFIKWVLVIALLTSLSASFEHYFRMK
;
A
#
# COMPACT_ATOMS: atom_id res chain seq x y z
N MET A 1 -4.38 10.43 24.13
CA MET A 1 -4.75 9.03 23.99
C MET A 1 -4.81 8.64 22.53
N LEU A 2 -4.04 7.64 22.14
CA LEU A 2 -4.09 7.12 20.79
C LEU A 2 -5.30 6.20 20.63
N ASP A 3 -6.15 6.54 19.68
CA ASP A 3 -7.28 5.70 19.33
C ASP A 3 -6.77 4.39 18.72
N LYS A 4 -7.45 3.27 18.99
CA LYS A 4 -7.10 1.96 18.42
C LYS A 4 -7.02 2.01 16.91
N LYS A 5 -7.85 2.82 16.27
CA LYS A 5 -7.84 2.99 14.81
C LYS A 5 -6.52 3.58 14.32
N PHE A 6 -5.96 4.54 15.04
CA PHE A 6 -4.68 5.15 14.69
C PHE A 6 -3.55 4.13 14.76
N ILE A 7 -3.56 3.30 15.80
CA ILE A 7 -2.56 2.23 15.95
C ILE A 7 -2.66 1.26 14.78
N TYR A 8 -3.88 0.86 14.42
CA TYR A 8 -4.13 -0.06 13.31
C TYR A 8 -3.61 0.52 11.99
N TYR A 9 -3.96 1.76 11.69
CA TYR A 9 -3.50 2.40 10.45
C TYR A 9 -1.99 2.61 10.45
N GLY A 10 -1.42 2.97 11.59
CA GLY A 10 0.02 3.14 11.73
C GLY A 10 0.77 1.85 11.48
N VAL A 11 0.29 0.74 12.05
CA VAL A 11 0.89 -0.58 11.86
C VAL A 11 0.81 -0.99 10.39
N MET A 12 -0.35 -0.80 9.75
CA MET A 12 -0.51 -1.13 8.34
C MET A 12 0.40 -0.31 7.45
N ALA A 13 0.50 0.99 7.71
CA ALA A 13 1.38 1.88 6.94
C ALA A 13 2.85 1.50 7.14
N PHE A 14 3.21 1.10 8.35
CA PHE A 14 4.57 0.65 8.66
C PHE A 14 4.92 -0.61 7.87
N PHE A 15 4.03 -1.60 7.85
CA PHE A 15 4.25 -2.81 7.05
C PHE A 15 4.32 -2.51 5.57
N TRP A 16 3.49 -1.61 5.07
CA TRP A 16 3.53 -1.17 3.69
C TRP A 16 4.91 -0.57 3.35
N PHE A 17 5.41 0.30 4.23
CA PHE A 17 6.73 0.90 4.08
C PHE A 17 7.82 -0.17 4.04
N LEU A 18 7.78 -1.12 4.99
CA LEU A 18 8.76 -2.20 5.04
C LEU A 18 8.73 -3.08 3.79
N LEU A 19 7.53 -3.40 3.31
CA LEU A 19 7.39 -4.22 2.11
C LEU A 19 7.82 -3.49 0.85
N SER A 20 7.81 -2.16 0.86
CA SER A 20 8.26 -1.34 -0.26
C SER A 20 9.77 -1.22 -0.33
N LEU A 21 10.47 -1.53 0.77
CA LEU A 21 11.93 -1.41 0.81
C LEU A 21 12.59 -2.43 -0.13
N ARG A 22 13.54 -1.93 -0.91
CA ARG A 22 14.39 -2.74 -1.79
C ARG A 22 15.84 -2.47 -1.43
N ILE A 23 16.55 -3.49 -1.00
CA ILE A 23 17.92 -3.35 -0.55
C ILE A 23 18.85 -4.01 -1.57
N TYR A 24 19.73 -3.22 -2.13
CA TYR A 24 20.78 -3.71 -3.04
C TYR A 24 22.13 -3.52 -2.35
N PRO A 25 22.82 -4.60 -2.00
CA PRO A 25 24.10 -4.48 -1.30
C PRO A 25 25.16 -3.71 -2.07
N SER A 26 25.07 -3.71 -3.40
CA SER A 26 26.06 -3.06 -4.26
C SER A 26 25.83 -1.56 -4.43
N SER A 27 24.63 -1.05 -4.16
CA SER A 27 24.32 0.36 -4.37
C SER A 27 23.22 0.84 -3.41
N LEU A 28 23.60 1.70 -2.49
CA LEU A 28 22.66 2.30 -1.55
C LEU A 28 21.71 3.26 -2.26
N GLU A 29 22.26 4.02 -3.22
CA GLU A 29 21.45 4.98 -4.00
C GLU A 29 20.33 4.27 -4.75
N LYS A 30 20.63 3.16 -5.43
CA LYS A 30 19.64 2.37 -6.14
C LYS A 30 18.57 1.82 -5.20
N SER A 31 18.98 1.38 -4.01
CA SER A 31 18.05 0.88 -2.98
C SER A 31 17.04 1.95 -2.60
N ILE A 32 17.49 3.17 -2.36
CA ILE A 32 16.62 4.28 -1.97
C ILE A 32 15.66 4.63 -3.10
N ILE A 33 16.18 4.75 -4.33
CA ILE A 33 15.37 5.14 -5.49
C ILE A 33 14.30 4.09 -5.78
N ASP A 34 14.66 2.81 -5.81
CA ASP A 34 13.71 1.74 -6.11
C ASP A 34 12.68 1.59 -4.99
N SER A 35 13.11 1.72 -3.72
CA SER A 35 12.18 1.67 -2.59
C SER A 35 11.15 2.80 -2.68
N ALA A 36 11.59 4.01 -3.00
CA ALA A 36 10.70 5.15 -3.15
C ALA A 36 9.72 4.94 -4.31
N LYS A 37 10.21 4.44 -5.43
CA LYS A 37 9.35 4.16 -6.60
C LYS A 37 8.25 3.16 -6.26
N ILE A 38 8.60 2.10 -5.57
CA ILE A 38 7.64 1.05 -5.20
C ILE A 38 6.64 1.59 -4.18
N PHE A 39 7.12 2.34 -3.18
CA PHE A 39 6.26 2.92 -2.16
C PHE A 39 5.21 3.85 -2.79
N PHE A 40 5.65 4.82 -3.58
CA PHE A 40 4.74 5.77 -4.21
C PHE A 40 3.90 5.11 -5.30
N GLY A 41 4.49 4.21 -6.09
CA GLY A 41 3.76 3.49 -7.14
C GLY A 41 2.64 2.64 -6.58
N SER A 42 2.91 1.87 -5.52
CA SER A 42 1.88 1.05 -4.87
C SER A 42 0.81 1.92 -4.22
N GLY A 43 1.19 3.07 -3.66
CA GLY A 43 0.23 4.01 -3.08
C GLY A 43 -0.72 4.58 -4.13
N LEU A 44 -0.18 5.01 -5.27
CA LEU A 44 -1.01 5.52 -6.37
C LEU A 44 -1.92 4.44 -6.95
N TYR A 45 -1.41 3.22 -7.10
CA TYR A 45 -2.17 2.08 -7.57
C TYR A 45 -3.31 1.76 -6.61
N ALA A 46 -3.02 1.72 -5.31
CA ALA A 46 -4.01 1.46 -4.27
C ALA A 46 -5.08 2.55 -4.25
N LEU A 47 -4.67 3.80 -4.39
CA LEU A 47 -5.61 4.92 -4.44
C LEU A 47 -6.56 4.79 -5.62
N GLY A 48 -6.02 4.50 -6.81
CA GLY A 48 -6.81 4.32 -8.02
C GLY A 48 -7.81 3.17 -7.90
N LEU A 49 -7.36 2.02 -7.39
CA LEU A 49 -8.25 0.87 -7.17
C LEU A 49 -9.32 1.18 -6.13
N THR A 50 -8.98 1.92 -5.07
CA THR A 50 -9.95 2.30 -4.05
C THR A 50 -11.01 3.22 -4.61
N ILE A 51 -10.65 4.12 -5.50
CA ILE A 51 -11.61 5.00 -6.19
C ILE A 51 -12.57 4.16 -7.02
N ILE A 52 -12.06 3.15 -7.73
CA ILE A 52 -12.88 2.25 -8.53
C ILE A 52 -13.85 1.47 -7.62
N VAL A 53 -13.35 0.92 -6.51
CA VAL A 53 -14.17 0.18 -5.55
C VAL A 53 -15.26 1.10 -4.97
N ASN A 54 -14.90 2.32 -4.63
CA ASN A 54 -15.86 3.31 -4.11
C ASN A 54 -16.98 3.59 -5.12
N GLY A 55 -16.62 3.77 -6.40
CA GLY A 55 -17.58 3.96 -7.47
C GLY A 55 -18.51 2.78 -7.66
N LEU A 56 -17.96 1.56 -7.63
CA LEU A 56 -18.75 0.34 -7.73
C LEU A 56 -19.70 0.18 -6.55
N LYS A 57 -19.21 0.46 -5.34
CA LYS A 57 -20.06 0.40 -4.15
C LYS A 57 -21.22 1.39 -4.24
N PHE A 58 -20.96 2.60 -4.71
CA PHE A 58 -22.01 3.59 -4.91
C PHE A 58 -23.06 3.09 -5.91
N ARG A 59 -22.60 2.43 -6.98
CA ARG A 59 -23.50 1.90 -8.00
C ARG A 59 -24.44 0.81 -7.46
N PHE A 60 -23.95 -0.02 -6.54
CA PHE A 60 -24.73 -1.12 -5.97
C PHE A 60 -25.56 -0.70 -4.76
N THR A 61 -25.00 0.12 -3.87
CA THR A 61 -25.62 0.50 -2.60
C THR A 61 -26.09 1.94 -2.55
N LYS A 62 -25.71 2.75 -3.54
CA LYS A 62 -25.94 4.19 -3.61
C LYS A 62 -25.35 4.95 -2.44
N ARG A 63 -24.29 4.38 -1.83
CA ARG A 63 -23.55 5.03 -0.74
C ARG A 63 -22.06 4.93 -1.01
N TYR A 64 -21.38 6.05 -0.84
CA TYR A 64 -19.92 6.07 -0.92
C TYR A 64 -19.29 5.53 0.34
N LEU A 65 -18.04 5.09 0.22
CA LEU A 65 -17.25 4.69 1.38
C LEU A 65 -17.05 5.89 2.31
N SER A 66 -17.14 5.64 3.62
CA SER A 66 -16.78 6.66 4.59
C SER A 66 -15.28 6.94 4.51
N ARG A 67 -14.84 8.08 5.07
CA ARG A 67 -13.42 8.44 5.08
C ARG A 67 -12.56 7.34 5.68
N GLU A 68 -13.01 6.75 6.79
CA GLU A 68 -12.29 5.65 7.45
C GLU A 68 -12.19 4.42 6.57
N GLN A 69 -13.29 4.03 5.93
CA GLN A 69 -13.31 2.89 5.04
C GLN A 69 -12.41 3.11 3.81
N PHE A 70 -12.41 4.32 3.28
CA PHE A 70 -11.56 4.67 2.14
C PHE A 70 -10.09 4.50 2.49
N ILE A 71 -9.65 5.06 3.63
CA ILE A 71 -8.27 4.95 4.10
C ILE A 71 -7.91 3.48 4.33
N LYS A 72 -8.81 2.72 4.95
CA LYS A 72 -8.61 1.31 5.21
C LYS A 72 -8.40 0.52 3.91
N TRP A 73 -9.22 0.77 2.90
CA TRP A 73 -9.09 0.12 1.60
C TRP A 73 -7.78 0.48 0.92
N VAL A 74 -7.38 1.75 0.95
CA VAL A 74 -6.10 2.19 0.36
C VAL A 74 -4.94 1.44 1.02
N LEU A 75 -4.93 1.37 2.35
CA LEU A 75 -3.86 0.72 3.09
C LEU A 75 -3.82 -0.79 2.80
N VAL A 76 -4.97 -1.46 2.78
CA VAL A 76 -5.04 -2.90 2.50
C VAL A 76 -4.54 -3.19 1.09
N ILE A 77 -4.99 -2.44 0.09
CA ILE A 77 -4.58 -2.64 -1.29
C ILE A 77 -3.09 -2.34 -1.45
N ALA A 78 -2.60 -1.27 -0.82
CA ALA A 78 -1.17 -0.93 -0.86
C ALA A 78 -0.32 -2.03 -0.24
N LEU A 79 -0.76 -2.59 0.89
CA LEU A 79 -0.07 -3.71 1.54
C LEU A 79 -0.03 -4.93 0.63
N LEU A 80 -1.15 -5.30 0.06
CA LEU A 80 -1.24 -6.48 -0.82
C LEU A 80 -0.38 -6.29 -2.07
N THR A 81 -0.40 -5.10 -2.66
CA THR A 81 0.40 -4.79 -3.84
C THR A 81 1.90 -4.85 -3.52
N SER A 82 2.29 -4.25 -2.39
CA SER A 82 3.69 -4.26 -1.95
C SER A 82 4.16 -5.66 -1.61
N LEU A 83 3.30 -6.46 -0.97
CA LEU A 83 3.62 -7.85 -0.65
C LEU A 83 3.84 -8.66 -1.92
N SER A 84 2.97 -8.52 -2.91
CA SER A 84 3.11 -9.18 -4.22
C SER A 84 4.40 -8.78 -4.90
N ALA A 85 4.70 -7.49 -4.96
CA ALA A 85 5.90 -6.98 -5.59
C ALA A 85 7.16 -7.49 -4.86
N SER A 86 7.12 -7.51 -3.54
CA SER A 86 8.22 -8.01 -2.72
C SER A 86 8.46 -9.50 -2.97
N PHE A 87 7.39 -10.27 -3.03
CA PHE A 87 7.44 -11.70 -3.28
C PHE A 87 8.07 -11.99 -4.64
N GLU A 88 7.61 -11.29 -5.67
CA GLU A 88 8.15 -11.44 -7.03
C GLU A 88 9.63 -11.06 -7.08
N HIS A 89 10.02 -9.97 -6.43
CA HIS A 89 11.40 -9.51 -6.40
C HIS A 89 12.33 -10.56 -5.78
N TYR A 90 11.95 -11.09 -4.62
CA TYR A 90 12.79 -12.08 -3.93
C TYR A 90 12.79 -13.43 -4.64
N PHE A 91 11.70 -13.78 -5.29
CA PHE A 91 11.65 -15.01 -6.08
C PHE A 91 12.61 -14.97 -7.26
N ARG A 92 12.72 -13.83 -7.91
CA ARG A 92 13.63 -13.67 -9.06
C ARG A 92 15.10 -13.68 -8.66
N MET A 93 15.38 -13.33 -7.42
CA MET A 93 16.75 -13.31 -6.91
C MET A 93 17.28 -14.72 -6.58
N LYS A 94 16.42 -15.69 -6.49
CA LYS A 94 16.82 -17.09 -6.32
C LYS A 94 17.07 -17.69 -7.69
#